data_5d6d780c24a09b4c17cf7f496d3359b3
#
_entry.id   5d6d780c24a09b4c17cf7f496d3359b3
#
_cell.length_a   1.000
_cell.length_b   1.000
_cell.length_c   1.000
_cell.angle_alpha   90.00
_cell.angle_beta   90.00
_cell.angle_gamma   90.00
#
_symmetry.space_group_name_H-M   'P 1'
#
loop_
_entity.id
_entity.type
_entity.pdbx_description
1 polymer ?
#
loop_
_entity_poly.entity_id
_entity_poly.type
_entity_poly.pdbx_seq_one_letter_code
_entity_poly.pdbx_strand_id
1 'polypeptide(L)'
;RIFSGDLEKGGRLYTLGGGVQLLPQHVRASMLQIDGEPVVELDYSAIHPSICYQQMLNYDGFSIYDVMGKDFSPYDADLSFIKVDEKLKLQWEHLTGKVHNPRRQLAKLAILIGMNSDDMNSAAWTLGNKVKLDREKELHDQDFYAMSGSNDYGKVLEAVRDHNDFISSKFFDDGGIMLQNIDSKIMMHIVGAMGEKGHAVLAYHDSVLVKQSAEDDLRKAMVDAWKAILGDTTFCKVD
;
A
#
# COMPACT_ATOMS: atom_id res chain seq x y z
N ARG A 1 12.07 -11.95 -10.62
CA ARG A 1 10.75 -11.37 -10.96
C ARG A 1 9.79 -12.49 -11.34
N ILE A 2 8.53 -12.41 -10.91
CA ILE A 2 7.48 -13.36 -11.26
C ILE A 2 6.40 -12.61 -12.05
N PHE A 3 6.12 -13.08 -13.27
CA PHE A 3 5.11 -12.53 -14.17
C PHE A 3 3.91 -13.47 -14.29
N SER A 4 2.75 -12.93 -14.67
CA SER A 4 1.50 -13.67 -14.82
C SER A 4 1.02 -13.62 -16.26
N GLY A 5 1.34 -14.66 -17.04
CA GLY A 5 0.95 -14.79 -18.44
C GLY A 5 1.86 -14.09 -19.44
N ASP A 6 2.11 -12.79 -19.27
CA ASP A 6 2.99 -11.99 -20.10
C ASP A 6 3.87 -11.04 -19.27
N LEU A 7 4.80 -10.30 -19.92
CA LEU A 7 5.74 -9.40 -19.24
C LEU A 7 5.11 -8.07 -18.78
N GLU A 8 3.85 -7.83 -19.08
CA GLU A 8 3.09 -6.63 -18.68
C GLU A 8 2.26 -6.84 -17.41
N LYS A 9 2.23 -8.09 -16.90
CA LYS A 9 1.45 -8.46 -15.72
C LYS A 9 2.33 -9.00 -14.59
N GLY A 10 2.25 -8.42 -13.40
CA GLY A 10 3.06 -8.78 -12.24
C GLY A 10 4.51 -8.30 -12.40
N GLY A 11 5.49 -9.15 -12.09
CA GLY A 11 6.91 -8.84 -12.22
C GLY A 11 7.57 -8.40 -10.92
N ARG A 12 6.88 -8.51 -9.79
CA ARG A 12 7.46 -8.25 -8.47
C ARG A 12 8.65 -9.16 -8.18
N LEU A 13 9.57 -8.65 -7.38
CA LEU A 13 10.72 -9.40 -6.89
C LEU A 13 10.31 -10.31 -5.73
N TYR A 14 10.73 -11.56 -5.79
CA TYR A 14 10.54 -12.52 -4.70
C TYR A 14 11.86 -13.22 -4.38
N THR A 15 12.13 -13.42 -3.09
CA THR A 15 13.27 -14.22 -2.66
C THR A 15 12.91 -15.71 -2.73
N LEU A 16 13.76 -16.50 -3.38
CA LEU A 16 13.59 -17.95 -3.38
C LEU A 16 13.94 -18.51 -2.00
N GLY A 17 13.09 -19.41 -1.50
CA GLY A 17 13.30 -20.05 -0.19
C GLY A 17 12.89 -19.21 1.02
N GLY A 18 12.14 -18.13 0.81
CA GLY A 18 11.51 -17.34 1.87
C GLY A 18 12.27 -16.08 2.26
N GLY A 19 13.47 -16.18 2.77
CA GLY A 19 14.32 -15.03 3.11
C GLY A 19 13.63 -13.93 3.93
N VAL A 20 14.13 -12.71 3.80
CA VAL A 20 13.70 -11.50 4.55
C VAL A 20 12.23 -11.15 4.32
N GLN A 21 11.67 -11.51 3.15
CA GLN A 21 10.27 -11.21 2.79
C GLN A 21 9.23 -11.97 3.62
N LEU A 22 9.63 -13.00 4.38
CA LEU A 22 8.75 -13.70 5.31
C LEU A 22 8.82 -13.16 6.75
N LEU A 23 9.76 -12.28 7.04
CA LEU A 23 9.91 -11.73 8.39
C LEU A 23 8.87 -10.64 8.65
N PRO A 24 8.24 -10.63 9.85
CA PRO A 24 7.41 -9.51 10.26
C PRO A 24 8.20 -8.19 10.29
N GLN A 25 7.53 -7.07 10.05
CA GLN A 25 8.17 -5.75 9.97
C GLN A 25 9.00 -5.42 11.23
N HIS A 26 8.45 -5.68 12.43
CA HIS A 26 9.16 -5.43 13.68
C HIS A 26 10.46 -6.26 13.81
N VAL A 27 10.48 -7.48 13.26
CA VAL A 27 11.69 -8.33 13.24
C VAL A 27 12.70 -7.75 12.25
N ARG A 28 12.25 -7.34 11.05
CA ARG A 28 13.13 -6.69 10.08
C ARG A 28 13.79 -5.45 10.67
N ALA A 29 13.00 -4.56 11.28
CA ALA A 29 13.49 -3.32 11.86
C ALA A 29 14.46 -3.50 13.04
N SER A 30 14.32 -4.58 13.83
CA SER A 30 15.09 -4.77 15.05
C SER A 30 16.30 -5.72 14.90
N MET A 31 16.26 -6.63 13.93
CA MET A 31 17.24 -7.72 13.83
C MET A 31 18.07 -7.71 12.55
N LEU A 32 17.59 -7.06 11.48
CA LEU A 32 18.34 -7.03 10.25
C LEU A 32 19.48 -6.02 10.30
N GLN A 33 20.60 -6.43 9.73
CA GLN A 33 21.75 -5.59 9.49
C GLN A 33 22.26 -5.80 8.06
N ILE A 34 22.73 -4.74 7.45
CA ILE A 34 23.45 -4.76 6.15
C ILE A 34 24.83 -4.15 6.42
N ASP A 35 25.88 -4.89 6.10
CA ASP A 35 27.29 -4.52 6.32
C ASP A 35 27.58 -4.15 7.80
N GLY A 36 26.89 -4.78 8.77
CA GLY A 36 27.05 -4.51 10.20
C GLY A 36 26.30 -3.27 10.70
N GLU A 37 25.54 -2.56 9.86
CA GLU A 37 24.69 -1.43 10.24
C GLU A 37 23.22 -1.85 10.36
N PRO A 38 22.43 -1.25 11.27
CA PRO A 38 20.97 -1.38 11.29
C PRO A 38 20.36 -0.99 9.94
N VAL A 39 19.23 -1.58 9.60
CA VAL A 39 18.49 -1.22 8.39
C VAL A 39 17.45 -0.13 8.66
N VAL A 40 17.17 0.65 7.62
CA VAL A 40 15.99 1.50 7.50
C VAL A 40 15.10 0.93 6.38
N GLU A 41 13.79 0.96 6.58
CA GLU A 41 12.79 0.56 5.58
C GLU A 41 12.01 1.80 5.16
N LEU A 42 12.05 2.15 3.89
CA LEU A 42 11.23 3.20 3.29
C LEU A 42 10.17 2.59 2.39
N ASP A 43 8.98 3.20 2.38
CA ASP A 43 7.79 2.71 1.68
C ASP A 43 7.12 3.82 0.86
N TYR A 44 6.48 3.45 -0.25
CA TYR A 44 5.60 4.37 -0.96
C TYR A 44 4.22 4.38 -0.32
N SER A 45 3.77 5.56 0.08
CA SER A 45 2.42 5.72 0.61
C SER A 45 1.37 5.47 -0.46
N ALA A 46 0.47 4.49 -0.24
CA ALA A 46 -0.65 4.20 -1.12
C ALA A 46 -0.23 3.97 -2.60
N ILE A 47 0.82 3.19 -2.86
CA ILE A 47 1.47 3.11 -4.19
C ILE A 47 0.49 2.93 -5.36
N HIS A 48 -0.43 1.96 -5.31
CA HIS A 48 -1.34 1.68 -6.43
C HIS A 48 -2.32 2.84 -6.71
N PRO A 49 -3.06 3.37 -5.73
CA PRO A 49 -3.85 4.59 -5.94
C PRO A 49 -3.02 5.76 -6.45
N SER A 50 -1.83 5.98 -5.88
CA SER A 50 -0.94 7.07 -6.27
C SER A 50 -0.45 6.96 -7.71
N ILE A 51 -0.15 5.75 -8.19
CA ILE A 51 0.15 5.48 -9.60
C ILE A 51 -1.04 5.86 -10.48
N CYS A 52 -2.27 5.44 -10.12
CA CYS A 52 -3.46 5.77 -10.88
C CYS A 52 -3.70 7.27 -10.95
N TYR A 53 -3.59 7.99 -9.84
CA TYR A 53 -3.70 9.45 -9.80
C TYR A 53 -2.63 10.13 -10.65
N GLN A 54 -1.38 9.65 -10.58
CA GLN A 54 -0.29 10.19 -11.39
C GLN A 54 -0.53 9.99 -12.89
N GLN A 55 -1.05 8.83 -13.28
CA GLN A 55 -1.41 8.57 -14.68
C GLN A 55 -2.56 9.46 -15.18
N MET A 56 -3.58 9.69 -14.35
CA MET A 56 -4.69 10.60 -14.68
C MET A 56 -4.20 12.04 -14.84
N LEU A 57 -3.33 12.51 -13.95
CA LEU A 57 -2.72 13.83 -14.04
C LEU A 57 -1.99 14.04 -15.38
N ASN A 58 -1.21 13.05 -15.81
CA ASN A 58 -0.45 13.10 -17.06
C ASN A 58 -1.36 13.13 -18.29
N TYR A 59 -2.58 12.56 -18.19
CA TYR A 59 -3.54 12.49 -19.29
C TYR A 59 -4.34 13.79 -19.46
N ASP A 60 -4.83 14.37 -18.37
CA ASP A 60 -5.79 15.49 -18.41
C ASP A 60 -5.15 16.87 -18.22
N GLY A 61 -3.88 16.94 -17.81
CA GLY A 61 -3.16 18.22 -17.62
C GLY A 61 -3.69 19.07 -16.45
N PHE A 62 -4.65 18.57 -15.67
CA PHE A 62 -5.19 19.24 -14.49
C PHE A 62 -4.33 18.96 -13.26
N SER A 63 -4.12 19.99 -12.43
CA SER A 63 -3.60 19.78 -11.10
C SER A 63 -4.70 19.16 -10.22
N ILE A 64 -4.66 17.85 -10.01
CA ILE A 64 -5.60 17.17 -9.10
C ILE A 64 -5.57 17.80 -7.70
N TYR A 65 -4.44 18.35 -7.26
CA TYR A 65 -4.34 19.10 -6.01
C TYR A 65 -5.20 20.35 -5.96
N ASP A 66 -5.47 21.00 -7.10
CA ASP A 66 -6.37 22.15 -7.15
C ASP A 66 -7.83 21.73 -6.93
N VAL A 67 -8.15 20.46 -7.20
CA VAL A 67 -9.49 19.90 -7.04
C VAL A 67 -9.65 19.16 -5.70
N MET A 68 -8.64 18.41 -5.26
CA MET A 68 -8.73 17.50 -4.10
C MET A 68 -8.04 18.05 -2.84
N GLY A 69 -7.25 19.12 -2.97
CA GLY A 69 -6.48 19.69 -1.86
C GLY A 69 -5.17 18.94 -1.58
N LYS A 70 -4.22 19.65 -0.96
CA LYS A 70 -2.86 19.12 -0.70
C LYS A 70 -2.81 17.99 0.31
N ASP A 71 -3.83 17.88 1.16
CA ASP A 71 -3.92 16.90 2.25
C ASP A 71 -4.75 15.67 1.88
N PHE A 72 -5.13 15.53 0.60
CA PHE A 72 -5.91 14.40 0.15
C PHE A 72 -5.19 13.07 0.41
N SER A 73 -5.94 12.12 0.97
CA SER A 73 -5.52 10.74 1.13
C SER A 73 -6.56 9.80 0.53
N PRO A 74 -6.19 8.83 -0.32
CA PRO A 74 -7.11 7.85 -0.87
C PRO A 74 -7.90 7.05 0.18
N TYR A 75 -7.38 7.02 1.41
CA TYR A 75 -7.89 6.22 2.52
C TYR A 75 -8.87 6.97 3.44
N ASP A 76 -9.15 8.26 3.18
CA ASP A 76 -9.95 9.10 4.07
C ASP A 76 -11.44 9.15 3.64
N ALA A 77 -11.92 8.09 2.98
CA ALA A 77 -13.34 7.93 2.67
C ALA A 77 -14.22 8.01 3.91
N ASP A 78 -15.38 8.62 3.79
CA ASP A 78 -16.36 8.69 4.89
C ASP A 78 -16.97 7.31 5.17
N LEU A 79 -16.41 6.63 6.16
CA LEU A 79 -16.90 5.37 6.70
C LEU A 79 -17.52 5.56 8.10
N SER A 80 -18.13 6.72 8.39
CA SER A 80 -18.77 7.02 9.68
C SER A 80 -19.92 6.05 10.04
N PHE A 81 -20.55 5.45 9.03
CA PHE A 81 -21.59 4.41 9.21
C PHE A 81 -21.04 3.08 9.74
N ILE A 82 -19.73 2.85 9.69
CA ILE A 82 -19.07 1.68 10.31
C ILE A 82 -18.97 1.94 11.81
N LYS A 83 -19.61 1.07 12.60
CA LYS A 83 -19.61 1.19 14.06
C LYS A 83 -18.27 0.72 14.62
N VAL A 84 -17.67 1.57 15.45
CA VAL A 84 -16.46 1.30 16.21
C VAL A 84 -16.80 1.38 17.69
N ASP A 85 -16.45 0.35 18.45
CA ASP A 85 -16.57 0.35 19.90
C ASP A 85 -15.34 1.05 20.51
N GLU A 86 -15.55 2.24 21.04
CA GLU A 86 -14.46 3.07 21.60
C GLU A 86 -13.76 2.41 22.80
N LYS A 87 -14.46 1.55 23.57
CA LYS A 87 -13.84 0.83 24.69
C LYS A 87 -12.86 -0.22 24.18
N LEU A 88 -13.29 -1.00 23.19
CA LEU A 88 -12.41 -2.00 22.54
C LEU A 88 -11.24 -1.33 21.84
N LYS A 89 -11.47 -0.19 21.17
CA LYS A 89 -10.41 0.59 20.55
C LYS A 89 -9.35 1.02 21.57
N LEU A 90 -9.76 1.67 22.67
CA LEU A 90 -8.84 2.09 23.75
C LEU A 90 -8.12 0.91 24.41
N GLN A 91 -8.81 -0.23 24.58
CA GLN A 91 -8.21 -1.45 25.10
C GLN A 91 -7.10 -1.95 24.17
N TRP A 92 -7.36 -1.99 22.87
CA TRP A 92 -6.38 -2.41 21.86
C TRP A 92 -5.15 -1.48 21.84
N GLU A 93 -5.39 -0.15 21.83
CA GLU A 93 -4.33 0.87 21.88
C GLU A 93 -3.46 0.75 23.14
N HIS A 94 -4.10 0.50 24.29
CA HIS A 94 -3.38 0.28 25.55
C HIS A 94 -2.50 -0.99 25.52
N LEU A 95 -3.02 -2.08 24.95
CA LEU A 95 -2.30 -3.36 24.90
C LEU A 95 -1.15 -3.35 23.87
N THR A 96 -1.30 -2.62 22.77
CA THR A 96 -0.36 -2.65 21.65
C THR A 96 0.60 -1.46 21.63
N GLY A 97 0.26 -0.37 22.31
CA GLY A 97 0.97 0.91 22.21
C GLY A 97 0.82 1.60 20.85
N LYS A 98 -0.10 1.17 20.00
CA LYS A 98 -0.33 1.71 18.65
C LYS A 98 -1.68 2.41 18.57
N VAL A 99 -1.83 3.37 17.65
CA VAL A 99 -3.13 3.99 17.33
C VAL A 99 -3.98 3.02 16.53
N HIS A 100 -5.23 2.79 16.95
CA HIS A 100 -6.17 1.93 16.26
C HIS A 100 -7.17 2.74 15.42
N ASN A 101 -7.08 2.61 14.10
CA ASN A 101 -8.02 3.24 13.17
C ASN A 101 -8.64 2.22 12.21
N PRO A 102 -9.63 1.43 12.67
CA PRO A 102 -10.19 0.34 11.88
C PRO A 102 -10.91 0.82 10.62
N ARG A 103 -11.48 2.05 10.60
CA ARG A 103 -12.11 2.61 9.39
C ARG A 103 -11.06 2.88 8.30
N ARG A 104 -9.93 3.48 8.66
CA ARG A 104 -8.84 3.70 7.72
C ARG A 104 -8.22 2.40 7.21
N GLN A 105 -8.06 1.40 8.07
CA GLN A 105 -7.59 0.07 7.65
C GLN A 105 -8.60 -0.61 6.72
N LEU A 106 -9.91 -0.43 6.99
CA LEU A 106 -10.97 -0.94 6.12
C LEU A 106 -10.94 -0.25 4.75
N ALA A 107 -10.73 1.06 4.69
CA ALA A 107 -10.58 1.80 3.43
C ALA A 107 -9.36 1.30 2.63
N LYS A 108 -8.21 1.10 3.29
CA LYS A 108 -7.02 0.52 2.65
C LYS A 108 -7.31 -0.85 2.03
N LEU A 109 -7.94 -1.73 2.81
CA LEU A 109 -8.29 -3.07 2.34
C LEU A 109 -9.33 -3.03 1.22
N ALA A 110 -10.31 -2.13 1.30
CA ALA A 110 -11.34 -1.96 0.28
C ALA A 110 -10.76 -1.46 -1.05
N ILE A 111 -9.81 -0.52 -1.04
CA ILE A 111 -9.09 -0.08 -2.24
C ILE A 111 -8.32 -1.25 -2.85
N LEU A 112 -7.53 -1.96 -2.04
CA LEU A 112 -6.74 -3.09 -2.52
C LEU A 112 -7.62 -4.15 -3.19
N ILE A 113 -8.74 -4.51 -2.56
CA ILE A 113 -9.67 -5.51 -3.11
C ILE A 113 -10.39 -4.96 -4.32
N GLY A 114 -10.89 -3.73 -4.26
CA GLY A 114 -11.64 -3.11 -5.36
C GLY A 114 -10.81 -2.99 -6.65
N MET A 115 -9.51 -2.69 -6.55
CA MET A 115 -8.62 -2.61 -7.71
C MET A 115 -8.16 -3.98 -8.25
N ASN A 116 -8.32 -5.06 -7.47
CA ASN A 116 -7.93 -6.43 -7.85
C ASN A 116 -9.15 -7.35 -8.11
N SER A 117 -10.34 -6.81 -8.20
CA SER A 117 -11.58 -7.56 -8.48
C SER A 117 -12.16 -7.13 -9.82
N ASP A 118 -12.87 -8.02 -10.46
CA ASP A 118 -13.56 -7.82 -11.75
C ASP A 118 -15.02 -7.36 -11.58
N ASP A 119 -15.57 -7.46 -10.34
CA ASP A 119 -16.91 -6.97 -10.01
C ASP A 119 -17.05 -6.63 -8.52
N MET A 120 -18.08 -5.79 -8.24
CA MET A 120 -18.35 -5.31 -6.88
C MET A 120 -18.82 -6.42 -5.92
N ASN A 121 -19.59 -7.40 -6.38
CA ASN A 121 -20.13 -8.45 -5.51
C ASN A 121 -19.02 -9.37 -5.02
N SER A 122 -18.13 -9.77 -5.94
CA SER A 122 -16.91 -10.53 -5.63
C SER A 122 -16.01 -9.77 -4.66
N ALA A 123 -15.81 -8.47 -4.91
CA ALA A 123 -15.05 -7.58 -4.02
C ALA A 123 -15.67 -7.51 -2.62
N ALA A 124 -16.99 -7.31 -2.51
CA ALA A 124 -17.70 -7.20 -1.22
C ALA A 124 -17.61 -8.52 -0.43
N TRP A 125 -17.78 -9.66 -1.09
CA TRP A 125 -17.62 -10.97 -0.48
C TRP A 125 -16.18 -11.18 0.04
N THR A 126 -15.19 -10.84 -0.77
CA THR A 126 -13.77 -10.95 -0.43
C THR A 126 -13.42 -10.06 0.75
N LEU A 127 -13.89 -8.80 0.76
CA LEU A 127 -13.70 -7.85 1.85
C LEU A 127 -14.27 -8.39 3.17
N GLY A 128 -15.51 -8.91 3.12
CA GLY A 128 -16.17 -9.51 4.28
C GLY A 128 -15.39 -10.70 4.85
N ASN A 129 -14.90 -11.58 3.99
CA ASN A 129 -14.07 -12.72 4.41
C ASN A 129 -12.74 -12.29 5.02
N LYS A 130 -12.07 -11.29 4.46
CA LYS A 130 -10.81 -10.77 5.02
C LYS A 130 -11.02 -10.16 6.41
N VAL A 131 -12.09 -9.38 6.60
CA VAL A 131 -12.43 -8.83 7.93
C VAL A 131 -12.78 -9.94 8.92
N LYS A 132 -13.46 -11.02 8.47
CA LYS A 132 -13.75 -12.16 9.33
C LYS A 132 -12.46 -12.89 9.75
N LEU A 133 -11.58 -13.19 8.81
CA LEU A 133 -10.31 -13.86 9.07
C LEU A 133 -9.36 -13.04 9.94
N ASP A 134 -9.44 -11.71 9.88
CA ASP A 134 -8.67 -10.82 10.75
C ASP A 134 -8.96 -11.08 12.24
N ARG A 135 -10.19 -11.40 12.59
CA ARG A 135 -10.60 -11.72 13.97
C ARG A 135 -10.06 -13.04 14.50
N GLU A 136 -9.50 -13.89 13.64
CA GLU A 136 -8.86 -15.16 14.01
C GLU A 136 -7.37 -14.98 14.32
N LYS A 137 -6.80 -13.79 14.05
CA LYS A 137 -5.40 -13.45 14.38
C LYS A 137 -5.22 -13.21 15.87
N GLU A 138 -3.95 -13.18 16.30
CA GLU A 138 -3.59 -12.68 17.62
C GLU A 138 -4.05 -11.23 17.78
N LEU A 139 -4.47 -10.85 18.97
CA LEU A 139 -5.13 -9.55 19.25
C LEU A 139 -4.34 -8.34 18.72
N HIS A 140 -3.02 -8.36 18.88
CA HIS A 140 -2.14 -7.26 18.47
C HIS A 140 -1.97 -7.12 16.96
N ASP A 141 -2.40 -8.14 16.18
CA ASP A 141 -2.37 -8.16 14.72
C ASP A 141 -3.75 -7.92 14.08
N GLN A 142 -4.79 -7.70 14.89
CA GLN A 142 -6.14 -7.47 14.40
C GLN A 142 -6.36 -6.02 14.02
N ASP A 143 -6.54 -5.76 12.73
CA ASP A 143 -6.84 -4.41 12.21
C ASP A 143 -8.29 -3.97 12.49
N PHE A 144 -9.21 -4.93 12.70
CA PHE A 144 -10.64 -4.69 12.82
C PHE A 144 -11.23 -5.07 14.18
N TYR A 145 -10.39 -5.20 15.21
CA TYR A 145 -10.79 -5.63 16.56
C TYR A 145 -11.95 -4.83 17.13
N ALA A 146 -11.91 -3.51 17.01
CA ALA A 146 -12.93 -2.62 17.57
C ALA A 146 -14.16 -2.43 16.66
N MET A 147 -14.19 -3.04 15.47
CA MET A 147 -15.38 -2.96 14.62
C MET A 147 -16.50 -3.85 15.16
N SER A 148 -17.72 -3.30 15.23
CA SER A 148 -18.88 -3.99 15.77
C SER A 148 -20.07 -4.00 14.79
N GLY A 149 -20.96 -4.96 14.98
CA GLY A 149 -22.19 -5.10 14.19
C GLY A 149 -21.99 -5.78 12.83
N SER A 150 -23.10 -5.87 12.09
CA SER A 150 -23.11 -6.33 10.70
C SER A 150 -22.76 -5.15 9.78
N ASN A 151 -21.80 -5.33 8.88
CA ASN A 151 -21.32 -4.30 7.97
C ASN A 151 -21.75 -4.63 6.54
N ASP A 152 -22.23 -3.62 5.82
CA ASP A 152 -22.49 -3.69 4.39
C ASP A 152 -21.18 -3.36 3.63
N TYR A 153 -20.49 -4.39 3.17
CA TYR A 153 -19.21 -4.22 2.49
C TYR A 153 -19.36 -3.67 1.06
N GLY A 154 -20.52 -3.85 0.42
CA GLY A 154 -20.85 -3.18 -0.84
C GLY A 154 -20.86 -1.67 -0.65
N LYS A 155 -21.56 -1.19 0.38
CA LYS A 155 -21.59 0.23 0.74
C LYS A 155 -20.20 0.79 1.10
N VAL A 156 -19.34 -0.02 1.74
CA VAL A 156 -17.95 0.38 2.01
C VAL A 156 -17.19 0.60 0.70
N LEU A 157 -17.30 -0.33 -0.25
CA LEU A 157 -16.64 -0.24 -1.55
C LEU A 157 -17.17 0.95 -2.37
N GLU A 158 -18.47 1.22 -2.34
CA GLU A 158 -19.07 2.40 -2.98
C GLU A 158 -18.50 3.70 -2.39
N ALA A 159 -18.51 3.84 -1.06
CA ALA A 159 -18.01 5.04 -0.39
C ALA A 159 -16.50 5.28 -0.68
N VAL A 160 -15.72 4.21 -0.71
CA VAL A 160 -14.28 4.29 -1.02
C VAL A 160 -14.06 4.63 -2.49
N ARG A 161 -14.80 4.04 -3.43
CA ARG A 161 -14.73 4.36 -4.85
C ARG A 161 -15.15 5.82 -5.11
N ASP A 162 -16.25 6.27 -4.50
CA ASP A 162 -16.79 7.62 -4.69
C ASP A 162 -15.84 8.69 -4.09
N HIS A 163 -15.16 8.40 -2.96
CA HIS A 163 -14.08 9.24 -2.44
C HIS A 163 -12.89 9.34 -3.42
N ASN A 164 -12.65 8.30 -4.19
CA ASN A 164 -11.58 8.20 -5.19
C ASN A 164 -12.13 8.39 -6.61
N ASP A 165 -13.06 9.32 -6.82
CA ASP A 165 -13.83 9.49 -8.06
C ASP A 165 -12.94 9.62 -9.31
N PHE A 166 -11.84 10.36 -9.26
CA PHE A 166 -10.90 10.53 -10.38
C PHE A 166 -10.30 9.21 -10.89
N ILE A 167 -10.20 8.20 -10.04
CA ILE A 167 -9.71 6.87 -10.39
C ILE A 167 -10.79 5.80 -10.24
N SER A 168 -12.07 6.20 -10.16
CA SER A 168 -13.21 5.29 -9.96
C SER A 168 -13.29 4.19 -11.03
N SER A 169 -12.87 4.49 -12.26
CA SER A 169 -12.78 3.51 -13.37
C SER A 169 -11.74 2.41 -13.16
N LYS A 170 -10.86 2.56 -12.16
CA LYS A 170 -9.85 1.55 -11.79
C LYS A 170 -10.33 0.56 -10.74
N PHE A 171 -11.56 0.78 -10.23
CA PHE A 171 -12.22 -0.18 -9.36
C PHE A 171 -13.00 -1.18 -10.20
N PHE A 172 -12.92 -2.46 -9.84
CA PHE A 172 -13.65 -3.57 -10.44
C PHE A 172 -13.31 -3.82 -11.93
N ASP A 173 -12.08 -3.52 -12.36
CA ASP A 173 -11.56 -3.76 -13.71
C ASP A 173 -10.39 -4.77 -13.73
N ASP A 174 -10.11 -5.44 -12.59
CA ASP A 174 -9.01 -6.40 -12.41
C ASP A 174 -7.62 -5.82 -12.79
N GLY A 175 -7.47 -4.49 -12.65
CA GLY A 175 -6.26 -3.77 -13.05
C GLY A 175 -5.06 -3.93 -12.11
N GLY A 176 -5.25 -4.53 -10.93
CA GLY A 176 -4.23 -4.63 -9.89
C GLY A 176 -2.94 -5.32 -10.34
N ILE A 177 -3.04 -6.35 -11.19
CA ILE A 177 -1.87 -7.06 -11.71
C ILE A 177 -1.01 -6.19 -12.66
N MET A 178 -1.63 -5.23 -13.37
CA MET A 178 -0.92 -4.26 -14.20
C MET A 178 -0.25 -3.19 -13.33
N LEU A 179 -0.91 -2.75 -12.25
CA LEU A 179 -0.30 -1.85 -11.27
C LEU A 179 0.92 -2.49 -10.60
N GLN A 180 0.87 -3.79 -10.30
CA GLN A 180 2.04 -4.54 -9.84
C GLN A 180 3.18 -4.57 -10.86
N ASN A 181 2.91 -4.51 -12.14
CA ASN A 181 3.94 -4.39 -13.16
C ASN A 181 4.63 -3.03 -13.11
N ILE A 182 3.85 -1.95 -12.94
CA ILE A 182 4.39 -0.60 -12.83
C ILE A 182 5.22 -0.47 -11.54
N ASP A 183 4.70 -0.90 -10.39
CA ASP A 183 5.47 -0.87 -9.13
C ASP A 183 6.77 -1.67 -9.24
N SER A 184 6.74 -2.81 -9.92
CA SER A 184 7.94 -3.61 -10.13
C SER A 184 8.97 -2.94 -11.05
N LYS A 185 8.54 -2.14 -12.04
CA LYS A 185 9.44 -1.32 -12.87
C LYS A 185 10.10 -0.23 -12.04
N ILE A 186 9.33 0.45 -11.17
CA ILE A 186 9.86 1.44 -10.20
C ILE A 186 10.90 0.77 -9.30
N MET A 187 10.57 -0.38 -8.72
CA MET A 187 11.47 -1.13 -7.85
C MET A 187 12.78 -1.52 -8.53
N MET A 188 12.71 -1.99 -9.78
CA MET A 188 13.93 -2.33 -10.56
C MET A 188 14.82 -1.13 -10.80
N HIS A 189 14.23 0.06 -10.99
CA HIS A 189 14.98 1.30 -11.16
C HIS A 189 15.72 1.67 -9.86
N ILE A 190 15.06 1.52 -8.70
CA ILE A 190 15.65 1.76 -7.38
C ILE A 190 16.83 0.81 -7.15
N VAL A 191 16.62 -0.49 -7.36
CA VAL A 191 17.66 -1.52 -7.17
C VAL A 191 18.88 -1.24 -8.06
N GLY A 192 18.67 -0.83 -9.32
CA GLY A 192 19.73 -0.44 -10.23
C GLY A 192 20.52 0.78 -9.73
N ALA A 193 19.81 1.88 -9.42
CA ALA A 193 20.42 3.12 -8.95
C ALA A 193 21.20 2.97 -7.65
N MET A 194 20.69 2.17 -6.71
CA MET A 194 21.37 1.90 -5.44
C MET A 194 22.57 0.97 -5.65
N GLY A 195 22.46 -0.02 -6.56
CA GLY A 195 23.57 -0.91 -6.92
C GLY A 195 24.73 -0.17 -7.56
N GLU A 196 24.46 0.82 -8.43
CA GLU A 196 25.49 1.69 -9.04
C GLU A 196 26.28 2.49 -7.98
N LYS A 197 25.65 2.81 -6.84
CA LYS A 197 26.30 3.45 -5.68
C LYS A 197 26.99 2.46 -4.73
N GLY A 198 26.90 1.16 -5.01
CA GLY A 198 27.49 0.10 -4.18
C GLY A 198 26.67 -0.22 -2.91
N HIS A 199 25.40 0.17 -2.84
CA HIS A 199 24.53 -0.16 -1.72
C HIS A 199 23.80 -1.49 -1.94
N ALA A 200 23.81 -2.36 -0.94
CA ALA A 200 22.97 -3.55 -0.90
C ALA A 200 21.52 -3.15 -0.59
N VAL A 201 20.58 -3.73 -1.32
CA VAL A 201 19.14 -3.41 -1.26
C VAL A 201 18.33 -4.67 -1.03
N LEU A 202 17.38 -4.62 -0.11
CA LEU A 202 16.38 -5.66 0.09
C LEU A 202 14.99 -5.12 -0.28
N ALA A 203 14.47 -5.56 -1.42
CA ALA A 203 13.14 -5.16 -1.89
C ALA A 203 12.05 -6.01 -1.22
N TYR A 204 11.02 -5.36 -0.70
CA TYR A 204 9.86 -6.00 -0.07
C TYR A 204 8.56 -5.35 -0.58
N HIS A 205 8.00 -5.91 -1.66
CA HIS A 205 6.83 -5.36 -2.36
C HIS A 205 7.05 -3.90 -2.80
N ASP A 206 6.43 -2.96 -2.11
CA ASP A 206 6.48 -1.51 -2.31
C ASP A 206 7.46 -0.79 -1.35
N SER A 207 8.06 -1.54 -0.41
CA SER A 207 9.10 -1.02 0.48
C SER A 207 10.51 -1.49 0.12
N VAL A 208 11.49 -0.74 0.58
CA VAL A 208 12.92 -1.01 0.33
C VAL A 208 13.69 -0.84 1.62
N LEU A 209 14.53 -1.84 1.92
CA LEU A 209 15.43 -1.79 3.07
C LEU A 209 16.86 -1.57 2.58
N VAL A 210 17.56 -0.66 3.25
CA VAL A 210 19.00 -0.40 3.09
C VAL A 210 19.64 -0.23 4.47
N LYS A 211 20.96 -0.21 4.53
CA LYS A 211 21.66 0.22 5.75
C LYS A 211 21.32 1.67 6.08
N GLN A 212 21.26 2.01 7.37
CA GLN A 212 20.82 3.32 7.85
C GLN A 212 21.61 4.50 7.23
N SER A 213 22.93 4.33 7.02
CA SER A 213 23.77 5.36 6.40
C SER A 213 23.45 5.63 4.92
N ALA A 214 22.64 4.80 4.27
CA ALA A 214 22.24 4.95 2.87
C ALA A 214 20.78 5.47 2.71
N GLU A 215 20.12 5.91 3.79
CA GLU A 215 18.72 6.35 3.76
C GLU A 215 18.47 7.49 2.78
N ASP A 216 19.29 8.55 2.82
CA ASP A 216 19.13 9.72 1.93
C ASP A 216 19.29 9.33 0.45
N ASP A 217 20.25 8.43 0.14
CA ASP A 217 20.45 7.91 -1.20
C ASP A 217 19.23 7.08 -1.66
N LEU A 218 18.64 6.27 -0.78
CA LEU A 218 17.44 5.52 -1.08
C LEU A 218 16.24 6.44 -1.32
N ARG A 219 16.01 7.41 -0.43
CA ARG A 219 14.91 8.38 -0.57
C ARG A 219 14.98 9.11 -1.92
N LYS A 220 16.18 9.55 -2.30
CA LYS A 220 16.41 10.15 -3.61
C LYS A 220 16.15 9.17 -4.75
N ALA A 221 16.66 7.94 -4.67
CA ALA A 221 16.48 6.92 -5.70
C ALA A 221 14.99 6.56 -5.89
N MET A 222 14.20 6.52 -4.82
CA MET A 222 12.75 6.29 -4.88
C MET A 222 12.04 7.42 -5.63
N VAL A 223 12.31 8.69 -5.33
CA VAL A 223 11.72 9.83 -6.04
C VAL A 223 12.13 9.85 -7.51
N ASP A 224 13.41 9.62 -7.81
CA ASP A 224 13.94 9.59 -9.17
C ASP A 224 13.34 8.43 -9.99
N ALA A 225 13.18 7.25 -9.38
CA ALA A 225 12.55 6.08 -10.01
C ALA A 225 11.08 6.33 -10.35
N TRP A 226 10.34 6.93 -9.41
CA TRP A 226 8.95 7.34 -9.65
C TRP A 226 8.84 8.27 -10.84
N LYS A 227 9.65 9.34 -10.86
CA LYS A 227 9.70 10.30 -11.96
C LYS A 227 10.08 9.65 -13.29
N ALA A 228 11.07 8.77 -13.30
CA ALA A 228 11.53 8.09 -14.52
C ALA A 228 10.43 7.20 -15.15
N ILE A 229 9.58 6.57 -14.33
CA ILE A 229 8.54 5.65 -14.80
C ILE A 229 7.21 6.37 -15.06
N LEU A 230 6.87 7.39 -14.27
CA LEU A 230 5.55 8.05 -14.29
C LEU A 230 5.59 9.50 -14.77
N GLY A 231 6.77 10.05 -15.07
CA GLY A 231 6.94 11.38 -15.68
C GLY A 231 6.95 12.56 -14.71
N ASP A 232 6.24 12.46 -13.58
CA ASP A 232 6.11 13.52 -12.58
C ASP A 232 6.12 12.93 -11.17
N THR A 233 6.29 13.77 -10.14
CA THR A 233 6.39 13.34 -8.73
C THR A 233 5.25 13.85 -7.83
N THR A 234 4.20 14.39 -8.42
CA THR A 234 3.06 15.00 -7.70
C THR A 234 2.45 14.05 -6.65
N PHE A 235 2.28 12.77 -7.00
CA PHE A 235 1.75 11.75 -6.11
C PHE A 235 2.82 10.83 -5.51
N CYS A 236 4.10 11.16 -5.66
CA CYS A 236 5.20 10.42 -5.03
C CYS A 236 5.31 10.83 -3.56
N LYS A 237 4.92 9.93 -2.65
CA LYS A 237 5.11 10.13 -1.23
C LYS A 237 5.86 8.92 -0.65
N VAL A 238 7.02 9.20 -0.07
CA VAL A 238 7.92 8.21 0.56
C VAL A 238 7.91 8.44 2.07
N ASP A 239 7.45 7.45 2.82
CA ASP A 239 7.38 7.44 4.29
C ASP A 239 8.60 6.75 4.91
#